data_05c8df3ecfe21d1345b53d42d778a02d
#
_entry.id   05c8df3ecfe21d1345b53d42d778a02d
#
_cell.length_a   1.000
_cell.length_b   1.000
_cell.length_c   1.000
_cell.angle_alpha   90.00
_cell.angle_beta   90.00
_cell.angle_gamma   90.00
#
_symmetry.space_group_name_H-M   'P 1'
#
loop_
_entity.id
_entity.type
_entity.pdbx_description
1 polymer ?
#
loop_
_entity_poly.entity_id
_entity_poly.type
_entity_poly.pdbx_seq_one_letter_code
_entity_poly.pdbx_strand_id
1 'polypeptide(L)'
;MFIVQAANNYIYLGFSVFPLKENTKDGQVVSSWINDATRDKEQVALWWHENPNYNLGVKTGNGYIVIDVDNKNGKNGDKVIEKFLDEFPKTRIVRTPNDGIHIYYKVDREIRCKVNLYEGIDIRGDGGYVVGVGSVINGKEYKMDGGARIAEANEAVYRFLEGGYKLEKEYGHEDTQSSDYIYEGERNDRIFKEATALKAKGLNYLSIVAAMKEENQLKCIPPLDEKEVLTICSSVEKRFACRDKSLNRHSDDEISTVLKSVDEIKQQEMEWVIEGLIPKNQITILAGDGGVGKTSVWAHIAARLSTGQPLFFEKETGRKPMNIVYFSGEDPTDVVLKKKILESEGDMKRIHTIELGDERLSHVRFGSRFLENIIQDNRPDVIIFDPLQSFLPAHTNMSARNQMRDALGNLLYLGRKYQVSFLVTCHTNKKPNAGPRERAADSADIWDIARSFIFVGVLKDDLRYLSNEKNNYAELQKTYLFSVGKNKIEFKGVSDKRDFDFQNEKLKNQRNESSLSLAKEDILSLLKNGEQRSKDIENVLRGVGYTPSV
;
A
#
# COMPACT_ATOMS: atom_id res chain seq x y z
N MET A 1 29.35 -36.79 -10.58
CA MET A 1 28.71 -37.15 -11.85
C MET A 1 27.18 -37.33 -11.73
N PHE A 2 26.69 -37.94 -10.65
CA PHE A 2 25.26 -38.19 -10.43
C PHE A 2 24.40 -36.93 -10.28
N ILE A 3 24.85 -35.89 -9.53
CA ILE A 3 24.03 -34.74 -9.22
C ILE A 3 23.78 -33.82 -10.43
N VAL A 4 24.77 -33.65 -11.33
CA VAL A 4 24.62 -32.94 -12.61
C VAL A 4 23.60 -33.65 -13.50
N GLN A 5 23.60 -34.99 -13.48
CA GLN A 5 22.64 -35.80 -14.22
C GLN A 5 21.21 -35.62 -13.65
N ALA A 6 21.09 -35.56 -12.33
CA ALA A 6 19.82 -35.24 -11.65
C ALA A 6 19.33 -33.82 -11.98
N ALA A 7 20.21 -32.81 -11.93
CA ALA A 7 19.90 -31.44 -12.31
C ALA A 7 19.40 -31.38 -13.77
N ASN A 8 20.09 -32.01 -14.70
CA ASN A 8 19.68 -32.08 -16.10
C ASN A 8 18.31 -32.77 -16.30
N ASN A 9 18.00 -33.78 -15.47
CA ASN A 9 16.69 -34.42 -15.48
C ASN A 9 15.58 -33.46 -15.03
N TYR A 10 15.81 -32.66 -13.98
CA TYR A 10 14.84 -31.62 -13.55
C TYR A 10 14.66 -30.54 -14.61
N ILE A 11 15.74 -30.13 -15.29
CA ILE A 11 15.66 -29.18 -16.42
C ILE A 11 14.80 -29.75 -17.55
N TYR A 12 15.00 -31.01 -17.91
CA TYR A 12 14.20 -31.71 -18.93
C TYR A 12 12.71 -31.75 -18.54
N LEU A 13 12.41 -31.92 -17.26
CA LEU A 13 11.05 -31.90 -16.72
C LEU A 13 10.46 -30.48 -16.62
N GLY A 14 11.23 -29.43 -16.92
CA GLY A 14 10.76 -28.04 -16.96
C GLY A 14 11.08 -27.20 -15.73
N PHE A 15 11.88 -27.69 -14.78
CA PHE A 15 12.28 -26.92 -13.60
C PHE A 15 13.55 -26.10 -13.85
N SER A 16 13.66 -24.99 -13.15
CA SER A 16 14.94 -24.29 -12.98
C SER A 16 15.63 -24.80 -11.73
N VAL A 17 16.95 -24.90 -11.77
CA VAL A 17 17.77 -25.46 -10.69
C VAL A 17 18.87 -24.50 -10.26
N PHE A 18 19.41 -24.69 -9.06
CA PHE A 18 20.49 -23.89 -8.51
C PHE A 18 21.31 -24.68 -7.47
N PRO A 19 22.57 -24.31 -7.19
CA PRO A 19 23.38 -24.99 -6.21
C PRO A 19 23.06 -24.54 -4.79
N LEU A 20 22.99 -25.49 -3.86
CA LEU A 20 22.97 -25.31 -2.42
C LEU A 20 24.31 -25.72 -1.83
N LYS A 21 24.73 -25.12 -0.73
CA LYS A 21 25.94 -25.54 -0.01
C LYS A 21 25.83 -27.01 0.39
N GLU A 22 26.97 -27.66 0.44
CA GLU A 22 27.03 -29.07 0.84
C GLU A 22 26.42 -29.25 2.24
N ASN A 23 25.80 -30.40 2.45
CA ASN A 23 25.20 -30.81 3.72
C ASN A 23 24.14 -29.83 4.30
N THR A 24 23.53 -28.93 3.50
CA THR A 24 22.48 -28.01 3.93
C THR A 24 21.24 -28.09 3.05
N LYS A 25 20.11 -27.62 3.60
CA LYS A 25 18.85 -27.40 2.86
C LYS A 25 18.69 -25.94 2.42
N ASP A 26 19.30 -25.00 3.16
CA ASP A 26 18.96 -23.56 3.13
C ASP A 26 20.14 -22.67 2.69
N GLY A 27 21.31 -23.25 2.53
CA GLY A 27 22.54 -22.53 2.18
C GLY A 27 22.68 -22.36 0.68
N GLN A 28 22.03 -21.37 0.06
CA GLN A 28 22.26 -21.09 -1.36
C GLN A 28 23.71 -20.63 -1.63
N VAL A 29 24.25 -21.04 -2.76
CA VAL A 29 25.57 -20.61 -3.26
C VAL A 29 25.44 -19.38 -4.13
N VAL A 30 24.35 -19.27 -4.88
CA VAL A 30 24.02 -18.12 -5.73
C VAL A 30 23.51 -16.94 -4.92
N SER A 31 23.62 -15.73 -5.47
CA SER A 31 23.19 -14.48 -4.80
C SER A 31 21.70 -14.48 -4.49
N SER A 32 20.89 -15.00 -5.40
CA SER A 32 19.43 -15.08 -5.29
C SER A 32 18.92 -16.30 -6.05
N TRP A 33 18.57 -17.39 -5.33
CA TRP A 33 18.03 -18.57 -5.97
C TRP A 33 16.74 -18.30 -6.78
N ILE A 34 16.00 -17.24 -6.43
CA ILE A 34 14.79 -16.83 -7.14
C ILE A 34 15.14 -16.38 -8.56
N ASN A 35 16.22 -15.62 -8.71
CA ASN A 35 16.64 -14.99 -9.97
C ASN A 35 17.69 -15.82 -10.70
N ASP A 36 18.57 -16.50 -9.95
CA ASP A 36 19.74 -17.19 -10.50
C ASP A 36 19.47 -18.66 -10.83
N ALA A 37 18.32 -19.24 -10.38
CA ALA A 37 17.92 -20.58 -10.78
C ALA A 37 17.74 -20.66 -12.30
N THR A 38 18.42 -21.60 -12.94
CA THR A 38 18.53 -21.64 -14.39
C THR A 38 18.12 -23.00 -14.99
N ARG A 39 17.83 -23.00 -16.29
CA ARG A 39 17.69 -24.20 -17.14
C ARG A 39 18.88 -24.36 -18.07
N ASP A 40 19.86 -23.47 -18.00
CA ASP A 40 21.07 -23.55 -18.78
C ASP A 40 21.99 -24.67 -18.28
N LYS A 41 22.18 -25.67 -19.09
CA LYS A 41 22.99 -26.85 -18.78
C LYS A 41 24.48 -26.54 -18.68
N GLU A 42 24.97 -25.51 -19.38
CA GLU A 42 26.37 -25.11 -19.32
C GLU A 42 26.64 -24.43 -17.96
N GLN A 43 25.77 -23.53 -17.55
CA GLN A 43 25.87 -22.93 -16.22
C GLN A 43 25.76 -23.96 -15.09
N VAL A 44 24.87 -24.93 -15.22
CA VAL A 44 24.74 -26.05 -14.26
C VAL A 44 26.04 -26.87 -14.21
N ALA A 45 26.64 -27.21 -15.36
CA ALA A 45 27.91 -27.94 -15.39
C ALA A 45 29.05 -27.15 -14.72
N LEU A 46 29.11 -25.84 -14.87
CA LEU A 46 30.09 -24.97 -14.24
C LEU A 46 29.97 -25.00 -12.71
N TRP A 47 28.76 -24.87 -12.15
CA TRP A 47 28.57 -24.92 -10.69
C TRP A 47 29.07 -26.21 -10.05
N TRP A 48 28.75 -27.35 -10.62
CA TRP A 48 29.20 -28.65 -10.07
C TRP A 48 30.61 -29.05 -10.51
N HIS A 49 31.20 -28.35 -11.49
CA HIS A 49 32.63 -28.43 -11.76
C HIS A 49 33.43 -27.68 -10.67
N GLU A 50 32.90 -26.52 -10.22
CA GLU A 50 33.49 -25.71 -9.14
C GLU A 50 33.50 -26.49 -7.80
N ASN A 51 32.35 -27.06 -7.43
CA ASN A 51 32.26 -27.91 -6.26
C ASN A 51 31.28 -29.08 -6.49
N PRO A 52 31.81 -30.31 -6.70
CA PRO A 52 30.99 -31.50 -6.92
C PRO A 52 30.06 -31.89 -5.76
N ASN A 53 30.28 -31.36 -4.57
CA ASN A 53 29.52 -31.68 -3.35
C ASN A 53 28.33 -30.71 -3.12
N TYR A 54 28.11 -29.72 -3.96
CA TYR A 54 26.93 -28.87 -3.83
C TYR A 54 25.65 -29.70 -3.91
N ASN A 55 24.74 -29.44 -3.01
CA ASN A 55 23.38 -29.96 -3.09
C ASN A 55 22.57 -29.25 -4.18
N LEU A 56 21.49 -29.85 -4.61
CA LEU A 56 20.65 -29.40 -5.70
C LEU A 56 19.38 -28.74 -5.17
N GLY A 57 19.18 -27.45 -5.43
CA GLY A 57 17.92 -26.74 -5.26
C GLY A 57 17.07 -26.84 -6.53
N VAL A 58 15.81 -27.17 -6.40
CA VAL A 58 14.83 -27.27 -7.50
C VAL A 58 13.73 -26.25 -7.25
N LYS A 59 13.66 -25.20 -8.07
CA LYS A 59 12.66 -24.13 -7.95
C LYS A 59 11.27 -24.68 -8.31
N THR A 60 10.29 -24.47 -7.43
CA THR A 60 8.87 -24.83 -7.64
C THR A 60 8.05 -23.65 -8.15
N GLY A 61 6.81 -23.89 -8.55
CA GLY A 61 5.96 -22.91 -9.21
C GLY A 61 6.00 -23.03 -10.74
N ASN A 62 5.52 -22.01 -11.45
CA ASN A 62 5.40 -22.03 -12.92
C ASN A 62 4.69 -23.29 -13.46
N GLY A 63 3.55 -23.64 -12.87
CA GLY A 63 2.79 -24.82 -13.26
C GLY A 63 3.24 -26.12 -12.58
N TYR A 64 4.11 -26.06 -11.57
CA TYR A 64 4.54 -27.22 -10.79
C TYR A 64 4.45 -26.97 -9.29
N ILE A 65 3.96 -27.95 -8.55
CA ILE A 65 3.96 -27.95 -7.09
C ILE A 65 4.62 -29.21 -6.54
N VAL A 66 5.05 -29.10 -5.29
CA VAL A 66 5.50 -30.27 -4.50
C VAL A 66 4.73 -30.27 -3.18
N ILE A 67 4.12 -31.41 -2.88
CA ILE A 67 3.60 -31.71 -1.54
C ILE A 67 4.79 -32.27 -0.75
N ASP A 68 5.25 -31.52 0.24
CA ASP A 68 6.39 -31.87 1.10
C ASP A 68 5.84 -32.46 2.39
N VAL A 69 6.06 -33.77 2.58
CA VAL A 69 5.54 -34.55 3.69
C VAL A 69 6.68 -34.84 4.67
N ASP A 70 6.55 -34.31 5.87
CA ASP A 70 7.53 -34.43 6.95
C ASP A 70 7.05 -35.34 8.09
N ASN A 71 7.95 -36.22 8.55
CA ASN A 71 7.73 -37.17 9.65
C ASN A 71 8.61 -36.88 10.88
N LYS A 72 9.13 -35.62 11.01
CA LYS A 72 10.04 -35.22 12.08
C LYS A 72 9.31 -34.67 13.30
N ASN A 73 9.96 -34.74 14.46
CA ASN A 73 9.55 -34.06 15.69
C ASN A 73 8.10 -34.36 16.10
N GLY A 74 7.67 -35.62 16.00
CA GLY A 74 6.32 -36.03 16.34
C GLY A 74 5.25 -35.75 15.28
N LYS A 75 5.62 -35.18 14.14
CA LYS A 75 4.73 -35.02 12.98
C LYS A 75 4.52 -36.37 12.28
N ASN A 76 3.29 -36.66 11.92
CA ASN A 76 2.87 -37.90 11.22
C ASN A 76 2.32 -37.59 9.82
N GLY A 77 3.09 -36.84 9.01
CA GLY A 77 2.64 -36.43 7.68
C GLY A 77 2.30 -37.60 6.76
N ASP A 78 3.03 -38.75 6.90
CA ASP A 78 2.75 -40.00 6.20
C ASP A 78 1.34 -40.52 6.44
N LYS A 79 0.89 -40.58 7.71
CA LYS A 79 -0.47 -41.03 8.06
C LYS A 79 -1.56 -40.08 7.54
N VAL A 80 -1.20 -38.81 7.37
CA VAL A 80 -2.13 -37.83 6.82
C VAL A 80 -2.25 -38.03 5.32
N ILE A 81 -1.14 -38.11 4.59
CA ILE A 81 -1.15 -38.21 3.13
C ILE A 81 -1.68 -39.56 2.63
N GLU A 82 -1.43 -40.65 3.36
CA GLU A 82 -1.92 -42.01 3.03
C GLU A 82 -3.44 -42.03 2.79
N LYS A 83 -4.20 -41.23 3.54
CA LYS A 83 -5.67 -41.14 3.39
C LYS A 83 -6.12 -40.61 2.01
N PHE A 84 -5.22 -40.02 1.25
CA PHE A 84 -5.52 -39.35 -0.03
C PHE A 84 -4.81 -40.01 -1.22
N LEU A 85 -3.78 -40.83 -0.98
CA LEU A 85 -2.96 -41.40 -2.06
C LEU A 85 -3.75 -42.24 -3.05
N ASP A 86 -4.84 -42.89 -2.64
CA ASP A 86 -5.70 -43.67 -3.51
C ASP A 86 -6.50 -42.80 -4.49
N GLU A 87 -6.81 -41.55 -4.12
CA GLU A 87 -7.52 -40.60 -4.97
C GLU A 87 -6.57 -39.77 -5.84
N PHE A 88 -5.27 -39.78 -5.53
CA PHE A 88 -4.26 -38.98 -6.22
C PHE A 88 -3.66 -39.72 -7.42
N PRO A 89 -3.43 -39.04 -8.55
CA PRO A 89 -2.74 -39.64 -9.68
C PRO A 89 -1.34 -40.11 -9.28
N LYS A 90 -0.92 -41.30 -9.74
CA LYS A 90 0.46 -41.78 -9.55
C LYS A 90 1.43 -40.82 -10.24
N THR A 91 2.40 -40.35 -9.51
CA THR A 91 3.31 -39.29 -9.93
C THR A 91 4.73 -39.54 -9.43
N ARG A 92 5.62 -38.58 -9.70
CA ARG A 92 7.00 -38.59 -9.22
C ARG A 92 7.04 -38.39 -7.70
N ILE A 93 7.77 -39.28 -7.01
CA ILE A 93 8.00 -39.22 -5.57
C ILE A 93 9.50 -39.23 -5.31
N VAL A 94 9.97 -38.38 -4.40
CA VAL A 94 11.36 -38.35 -3.93
C VAL A 94 11.37 -38.53 -2.42
N ARG A 95 12.10 -39.52 -1.92
CA ARG A 95 12.28 -39.76 -0.49
C ARG A 95 13.33 -38.83 0.08
N THR A 96 13.01 -38.19 1.18
CA THR A 96 13.93 -37.29 1.89
C THR A 96 14.80 -38.03 2.89
N PRO A 97 15.96 -37.47 3.34
CA PRO A 97 16.87 -38.08 4.31
C PRO A 97 16.27 -38.50 5.65
N ASN A 98 15.11 -37.95 6.02
CA ASN A 98 14.46 -38.20 7.31
C ASN A 98 13.09 -38.86 7.14
N ASP A 99 12.99 -39.78 6.21
CA ASP A 99 11.82 -40.62 5.93
C ASP A 99 10.53 -39.84 5.56
N GLY A 100 10.67 -38.56 5.15
CA GLY A 100 9.63 -37.80 4.48
C GLY A 100 9.62 -38.04 2.97
N ILE A 101 8.66 -37.49 2.26
CA ILE A 101 8.54 -37.55 0.81
C ILE A 101 8.16 -36.25 0.17
N HIS A 102 8.67 -36.00 -1.03
CA HIS A 102 8.23 -34.93 -1.93
C HIS A 102 7.37 -35.57 -3.04
N ILE A 103 6.13 -35.15 -3.20
CA ILE A 103 5.19 -35.60 -4.23
C ILE A 103 4.99 -34.48 -5.23
N TYR A 104 5.31 -34.71 -6.50
CA TYR A 104 5.33 -33.69 -7.54
C TYR A 104 4.06 -33.72 -8.39
N TYR A 105 3.43 -32.55 -8.65
CA TYR A 105 2.30 -32.44 -9.59
C TYR A 105 2.47 -31.24 -10.51
N LYS A 106 1.92 -31.36 -11.74
CA LYS A 106 1.64 -30.23 -12.60
C LYS A 106 0.30 -29.63 -12.23
N VAL A 107 0.20 -28.30 -12.25
CA VAL A 107 -1.01 -27.54 -11.96
C VAL A 107 -1.28 -26.55 -13.07
N ASP A 108 -2.54 -26.27 -13.34
CA ASP A 108 -3.02 -25.36 -14.39
C ASP A 108 -3.23 -23.91 -13.90
N ARG A 109 -3.00 -23.68 -12.62
CA ARG A 109 -3.17 -22.38 -11.95
C ARG A 109 -2.02 -22.09 -10.98
N GLU A 110 -1.87 -20.83 -10.61
CA GLU A 110 -0.89 -20.41 -9.61
C GLU A 110 -1.25 -20.97 -8.23
N ILE A 111 -0.35 -21.73 -7.64
CA ILE A 111 -0.45 -22.27 -6.29
C ILE A 111 0.73 -21.77 -5.47
N ARG A 112 0.44 -20.97 -4.45
CA ARG A 112 1.47 -20.43 -3.54
C ARG A 112 1.91 -21.48 -2.52
N CYS A 113 3.11 -21.27 -1.96
CA CYS A 113 3.59 -22.06 -0.84
C CYS A 113 2.66 -21.92 0.36
N LYS A 114 2.34 -23.07 1.00
CA LYS A 114 1.59 -23.13 2.26
C LYS A 114 2.39 -23.98 3.25
N VAL A 115 2.62 -23.44 4.42
CA VAL A 115 3.31 -24.16 5.50
C VAL A 115 2.26 -24.75 6.43
N ASN A 116 2.45 -26.02 6.79
CA ASN A 116 1.58 -26.76 7.69
C ASN A 116 0.09 -26.72 7.26
N LEU A 117 -0.16 -26.99 5.97
CA LEU A 117 -1.54 -27.07 5.43
C LEU A 117 -2.34 -28.15 6.14
N TYR A 118 -1.69 -29.28 6.40
CA TYR A 118 -2.10 -30.32 7.33
C TYR A 118 -0.90 -30.67 8.22
N GLU A 119 -1.11 -31.38 9.31
CA GLU A 119 -0.01 -31.78 10.19
C GLU A 119 1.09 -32.52 9.42
N GLY A 120 2.31 -31.97 9.43
CA GLY A 120 3.46 -32.51 8.72
C GLY A 120 3.42 -32.39 7.21
N ILE A 121 2.55 -31.54 6.63
CA ILE A 121 2.45 -31.35 5.19
C ILE A 121 2.57 -29.88 4.82
N ASP A 122 3.60 -29.57 4.03
CA ASP A 122 3.81 -28.28 3.40
C ASP A 122 3.54 -28.35 1.90
N ILE A 123 3.10 -27.25 1.30
CA ILE A 123 2.99 -27.12 -0.15
C ILE A 123 4.08 -26.16 -0.63
N ARG A 124 4.91 -26.63 -1.55
CA ARG A 124 5.93 -25.85 -2.25
C ARG A 124 5.43 -25.56 -3.66
N GLY A 125 4.96 -24.35 -3.87
CA GLY A 125 4.43 -23.83 -5.13
C GLY A 125 5.22 -22.62 -5.60
N ASP A 126 4.52 -21.60 -6.12
CA ASP A 126 5.14 -20.38 -6.59
C ASP A 126 5.89 -19.65 -5.47
N GLY A 127 7.17 -19.29 -5.76
CA GLY A 127 8.08 -18.67 -4.80
C GLY A 127 8.72 -19.65 -3.82
N GLY A 128 8.69 -20.96 -4.10
CA GLY A 128 9.32 -22.00 -3.30
C GLY A 128 10.41 -22.79 -4.03
N TYR A 129 11.07 -23.66 -3.28
CA TYR A 129 11.97 -24.66 -3.82
C TYR A 129 11.98 -25.91 -2.92
N VAL A 130 12.48 -27.00 -3.45
CA VAL A 130 12.77 -28.23 -2.72
C VAL A 130 14.20 -28.71 -3.00
N VAL A 131 14.73 -29.53 -2.11
CA VAL A 131 16.03 -30.19 -2.35
C VAL A 131 15.84 -31.35 -3.31
N GLY A 132 16.65 -31.38 -4.36
CA GLY A 132 16.54 -32.36 -5.44
C GLY A 132 17.29 -33.69 -5.16
N VAL A 133 16.96 -34.66 -5.97
CA VAL A 133 17.60 -36.01 -5.97
C VAL A 133 19.12 -35.89 -6.12
N GLY A 134 19.86 -36.71 -5.40
CA GLY A 134 21.33 -36.74 -5.39
C GLY A 134 21.94 -35.82 -4.34
N SER A 135 21.16 -34.95 -3.70
CA SER A 135 21.62 -34.13 -2.59
C SER A 135 21.81 -34.97 -1.33
N VAL A 136 22.82 -34.63 -0.53
CA VAL A 136 23.18 -35.35 0.70
C VAL A 136 23.10 -34.44 1.91
N ILE A 137 22.42 -34.91 2.97
CA ILE A 137 22.34 -34.21 4.26
C ILE A 137 22.59 -35.22 5.38
N ASN A 138 23.56 -34.93 6.22
CA ASN A 138 23.99 -35.80 7.32
C ASN A 138 24.26 -37.23 6.86
N GLY A 139 24.91 -37.36 5.70
CA GLY A 139 25.28 -38.67 5.10
C GLY A 139 24.11 -39.44 4.49
N LYS A 140 22.87 -38.90 4.47
CA LYS A 140 21.70 -39.51 3.84
C LYS A 140 21.32 -38.73 2.58
N GLU A 141 20.94 -39.46 1.54
CA GLU A 141 20.68 -38.92 0.20
C GLU A 141 19.19 -38.76 -0.09
N TYR A 142 18.84 -37.71 -0.84
CA TYR A 142 17.52 -37.59 -1.48
C TYR A 142 17.42 -38.56 -2.65
N LYS A 143 16.48 -39.51 -2.59
CA LYS A 143 16.38 -40.60 -3.56
C LYS A 143 15.03 -40.62 -4.27
N MET A 144 15.07 -41.00 -5.54
CA MET A 144 13.86 -41.33 -6.28
C MET A 144 13.17 -42.53 -5.64
N ASP A 145 11.88 -42.41 -5.29
CA ASP A 145 11.12 -43.51 -4.66
C ASP A 145 9.98 -44.03 -5.56
N GLY A 146 9.51 -43.27 -6.51
CA GLY A 146 8.48 -43.67 -7.44
C GLY A 146 8.27 -42.70 -8.60
N GLY A 147 7.70 -43.22 -9.68
CA GLY A 147 7.25 -42.45 -10.83
C GLY A 147 8.36 -41.71 -11.60
N ALA A 148 8.54 -41.96 -12.89
CA ALA A 148 9.47 -41.21 -13.73
C ALA A 148 8.84 -39.89 -14.25
N ARG A 149 7.51 -39.85 -14.34
CA ARG A 149 6.74 -38.73 -14.88
C ARG A 149 6.03 -37.96 -13.77
N ILE A 150 5.86 -36.67 -13.99
CA ILE A 150 5.02 -35.81 -13.13
C ILE A 150 3.63 -35.79 -13.71
N ALA A 151 2.65 -36.26 -12.93
CA ALA A 151 1.24 -36.25 -13.33
C ALA A 151 0.62 -34.85 -13.22
N GLU A 152 -0.42 -34.62 -13.99
CA GLU A 152 -1.28 -33.47 -13.81
C GLU A 152 -2.16 -33.65 -12.56
N ALA A 153 -2.33 -32.59 -11.78
CA ALA A 153 -3.20 -32.58 -10.61
C ALA A 153 -4.66 -32.82 -11.04
N ASN A 154 -5.32 -33.77 -10.39
CA ASN A 154 -6.76 -33.96 -10.55
C ASN A 154 -7.56 -33.15 -9.50
N GLU A 155 -8.87 -33.21 -9.55
CA GLU A 155 -9.77 -32.51 -8.63
C GLU A 155 -9.50 -32.84 -7.15
N ALA A 156 -9.12 -34.10 -6.83
CA ALA A 156 -8.78 -34.49 -5.47
C ALA A 156 -7.51 -33.79 -4.97
N VAL A 157 -6.47 -33.69 -5.82
CA VAL A 157 -5.26 -32.94 -5.50
C VAL A 157 -5.58 -31.46 -5.28
N TYR A 158 -6.38 -30.81 -6.15
CA TYR A 158 -6.76 -29.41 -5.96
C TYR A 158 -7.54 -29.19 -4.68
N ARG A 159 -8.52 -30.04 -4.37
CA ARG A 159 -9.27 -29.99 -3.11
C ARG A 159 -8.36 -30.11 -1.89
N PHE A 160 -7.36 -31.00 -1.97
CA PHE A 160 -6.34 -31.13 -0.93
C PHE A 160 -5.52 -29.85 -0.78
N LEU A 161 -5.07 -29.26 -1.88
CA LEU A 161 -4.29 -28.01 -1.88
C LEU A 161 -5.06 -26.81 -1.33
N GLU A 162 -6.39 -26.80 -1.45
CA GLU A 162 -7.27 -25.76 -0.91
C GLU A 162 -7.55 -25.92 0.60
N GLY A 163 -7.19 -27.06 1.19
CA GLY A 163 -7.49 -27.37 2.60
C GLY A 163 -8.92 -27.87 2.81
N GLY A 164 -9.58 -28.35 1.75
CA GLY A 164 -10.98 -28.74 1.76
C GLY A 164 -11.34 -30.02 2.51
N TYR A 165 -10.35 -30.74 3.03
CA TYR A 165 -10.58 -31.95 3.82
C TYR A 165 -10.55 -31.62 5.32
N LYS A 166 -11.67 -31.76 6.01
CA LYS A 166 -11.71 -31.86 7.47
C LYS A 166 -11.23 -33.24 7.87
N LEU A 167 -10.01 -33.34 8.35
CA LEU A 167 -9.55 -34.56 9.01
C LEU A 167 -10.35 -34.66 10.33
N GLU A 168 -11.25 -35.63 10.43
CA GLU A 168 -11.86 -36.00 11.70
C GLU A 168 -10.73 -36.37 12.65
N LYS A 169 -10.54 -35.59 13.70
CA LYS A 169 -9.69 -36.00 14.82
C LYS A 169 -10.38 -37.18 15.47
N GLU A 170 -9.80 -38.36 15.37
CA GLU A 170 -10.11 -39.45 16.28
C GLU A 170 -9.74 -38.97 17.69
N TYR A 171 -10.74 -38.50 18.42
CA TYR A 171 -10.61 -38.18 19.83
C TYR A 171 -10.59 -39.48 20.65
N GLY A 172 -9.39 -39.91 20.98
CA GLY A 172 -9.21 -40.59 22.25
C GLY A 172 -9.35 -39.53 23.35
N HIS A 173 -10.34 -39.67 24.19
CA HIS A 173 -10.53 -38.83 25.37
C HIS A 173 -9.29 -38.88 26.26
N GLU A 174 -8.57 -37.79 26.35
CA GLU A 174 -7.96 -37.32 27.60
C GLU A 174 -8.11 -35.81 27.64
N ASP A 175 -8.91 -35.35 28.58
CA ASP A 175 -8.98 -33.95 29.00
C ASP A 175 -7.59 -33.50 29.45
N THR A 176 -6.85 -32.85 28.55
CA THR A 176 -5.78 -31.98 28.97
C THR A 176 -6.24 -30.57 28.80
N GLN A 177 -6.56 -29.93 29.93
CA GLN A 177 -6.60 -28.48 30.10
C GLN A 177 -5.41 -27.90 29.30
N SER A 178 -5.67 -27.01 28.35
CA SER A 178 -4.63 -26.23 27.69
C SER A 178 -3.82 -25.56 28.78
N SER A 179 -2.60 -26.00 29.03
CA SER A 179 -1.71 -25.28 29.93
C SER A 179 -1.46 -23.91 29.26
N ASP A 180 -1.73 -22.83 29.99
CA ASP A 180 -1.44 -21.45 29.57
C ASP A 180 0.08 -21.20 29.36
N TYR A 181 0.90 -22.21 29.60
CA TYR A 181 2.36 -22.15 29.59
C TYR A 181 2.96 -22.80 28.32
N ILE A 182 4.03 -22.16 27.81
CA ILE A 182 4.76 -22.53 26.60
C ILE A 182 6.14 -23.07 27.01
N TYR A 183 6.42 -24.32 26.67
CA TYR A 183 7.66 -24.99 27.10
C TYR A 183 8.79 -24.90 26.04
N GLU A 184 9.98 -25.30 26.46
CA GLU A 184 11.17 -25.32 25.61
C GLU A 184 10.95 -26.15 24.33
N GLY A 185 11.34 -25.58 23.17
CA GLY A 185 11.09 -26.13 21.83
C GLY A 185 9.93 -25.50 21.08
N GLU A 186 8.92 -24.90 21.76
CA GLU A 186 7.77 -24.27 21.13
C GLU A 186 7.75 -22.74 21.27
N ARG A 187 8.56 -22.17 22.17
CA ARG A 187 8.56 -20.76 22.56
C ARG A 187 8.75 -19.81 21.37
N ASN A 188 9.77 -20.05 20.56
CA ASN A 188 10.11 -19.20 19.41
C ASN A 188 8.98 -19.18 18.38
N ASP A 189 8.40 -20.35 18.10
CA ASP A 189 7.33 -20.52 17.12
C ASP A 189 6.03 -19.85 17.61
N ARG A 190 5.75 -19.95 18.91
CA ARG A 190 4.57 -19.35 19.52
C ARG A 190 4.67 -17.83 19.56
N ILE A 191 5.77 -17.28 20.09
CA ILE A 191 6.05 -15.84 20.09
C ILE A 191 6.04 -15.27 18.66
N PHE A 192 6.60 -16.00 17.68
CA PHE A 192 6.56 -15.60 16.26
C PHE A 192 5.14 -15.56 15.70
N LYS A 193 4.30 -16.57 16.00
CA LYS A 193 2.90 -16.62 15.55
C LYS A 193 2.08 -15.49 16.14
N GLU A 194 2.22 -15.22 17.44
CA GLU A 194 1.49 -14.15 18.12
C GLU A 194 1.93 -12.76 17.68
N ALA A 195 3.25 -12.53 17.54
CA ALA A 195 3.78 -11.30 16.97
C ALA A 195 3.27 -11.08 15.53
N THR A 196 3.17 -12.16 14.74
CA THR A 196 2.64 -12.12 13.37
C THR A 196 1.16 -11.77 13.35
N ALA A 197 0.37 -12.32 14.27
CA ALA A 197 -1.07 -12.03 14.40
C ALA A 197 -1.31 -10.57 14.83
N LEU A 198 -0.52 -10.06 15.77
CA LEU A 198 -0.60 -8.65 16.19
C LEU A 198 -0.19 -7.71 15.07
N LYS A 199 0.84 -8.06 14.30
CA LYS A 199 1.25 -7.29 13.11
C LYS A 199 0.15 -7.27 12.04
N ALA A 200 -0.50 -8.40 11.79
CA ALA A 200 -1.61 -8.50 10.85
C ALA A 200 -2.83 -7.66 11.28
N LYS A 201 -3.01 -7.44 12.59
CA LYS A 201 -4.02 -6.53 13.16
C LYS A 201 -3.61 -5.05 13.13
N GLY A 202 -2.42 -4.72 12.57
CA GLY A 202 -1.97 -3.35 12.38
C GLY A 202 -1.19 -2.73 13.56
N LEU A 203 -0.79 -3.52 14.57
CA LEU A 203 0.02 -2.97 15.66
C LEU A 203 1.42 -2.55 15.16
N ASN A 204 1.92 -1.46 15.74
CA ASN A 204 3.28 -1.00 15.46
C ASN A 204 4.34 -1.89 16.14
N TYR A 205 5.59 -1.80 15.66
CA TYR A 205 6.70 -2.63 16.14
C TYR A 205 6.91 -2.54 17.67
N LEU A 206 6.88 -1.34 18.23
CA LEU A 206 7.11 -1.14 19.67
C LEU A 206 6.01 -1.77 20.52
N SER A 207 4.75 -1.67 20.09
CA SER A 207 3.62 -2.31 20.76
C SER A 207 3.69 -3.84 20.69
N ILE A 208 4.14 -4.39 19.54
CA ILE A 208 4.34 -5.84 19.40
C ILE A 208 5.49 -6.31 20.30
N VAL A 209 6.60 -5.59 20.33
CA VAL A 209 7.73 -5.91 21.21
C VAL A 209 7.31 -5.91 22.69
N ALA A 210 6.56 -4.90 23.14
CA ALA A 210 6.06 -4.82 24.50
C ALA A 210 5.14 -6.01 24.86
N ALA A 211 4.18 -6.31 23.99
CA ALA A 211 3.26 -7.45 24.18
C ALA A 211 4.01 -8.79 24.21
N MET A 212 4.96 -9.00 23.32
CA MET A 212 5.73 -10.25 23.25
C MET A 212 6.70 -10.42 24.42
N LYS A 213 7.26 -9.35 24.96
CA LYS A 213 8.07 -9.42 26.18
C LYS A 213 7.22 -9.84 27.38
N GLU A 214 6.03 -9.29 27.52
CA GLU A 214 5.09 -9.63 28.58
C GLU A 214 4.61 -11.08 28.45
N GLU A 215 4.19 -11.49 27.26
CA GLU A 215 3.78 -12.87 26.96
C GLU A 215 4.90 -13.89 27.25
N ASN A 216 6.14 -13.57 26.86
CA ASN A 216 7.31 -14.39 27.14
C ASN A 216 7.54 -14.55 28.65
N GLN A 217 7.42 -13.49 29.44
CA GLN A 217 7.59 -13.53 30.89
C GLN A 217 6.48 -14.31 31.58
N LEU A 218 5.24 -14.17 31.11
CA LEU A 218 4.07 -14.78 31.76
C LEU A 218 3.89 -16.25 31.38
N LYS A 219 4.20 -16.64 30.16
CA LYS A 219 3.82 -17.96 29.62
C LYS A 219 4.98 -18.86 29.21
N CYS A 220 6.15 -18.33 28.86
CA CYS A 220 7.27 -19.16 28.46
C CYS A 220 8.05 -19.72 29.66
N ILE A 221 8.32 -21.04 29.66
CA ILE A 221 9.04 -21.72 30.75
C ILE A 221 10.21 -22.54 30.18
N PRO A 222 11.47 -22.16 30.49
CA PRO A 222 11.89 -20.84 31.01
C PRO A 222 11.68 -19.74 29.97
N PRO A 223 11.55 -18.44 30.33
CA PRO A 223 11.44 -17.35 29.38
C PRO A 223 12.63 -17.29 28.39
N LEU A 224 12.36 -16.87 27.15
CA LEU A 224 13.40 -16.58 26.17
C LEU A 224 14.23 -15.37 26.61
N ASP A 225 15.49 -15.31 26.19
CA ASP A 225 16.31 -14.11 26.33
C ASP A 225 15.66 -12.92 25.61
N GLU A 226 15.72 -11.74 26.21
CA GLU A 226 15.14 -10.52 25.65
C GLU A 226 15.63 -10.22 24.22
N LYS A 227 16.92 -10.50 23.93
CA LYS A 227 17.49 -10.36 22.59
C LYS A 227 16.84 -11.32 21.58
N GLU A 228 16.46 -12.50 22.04
CA GLU A 228 15.81 -13.50 21.20
C GLU A 228 14.38 -13.07 20.84
N VAL A 229 13.60 -12.56 21.81
CA VAL A 229 12.28 -11.97 21.60
C VAL A 229 12.37 -10.79 20.61
N LEU A 230 13.36 -9.90 20.77
CA LEU A 230 13.59 -8.78 19.85
C LEU A 230 13.93 -9.27 18.43
N THR A 231 14.73 -10.33 18.33
CA THR A 231 15.09 -10.93 17.04
C THR A 231 13.86 -11.52 16.34
N ILE A 232 12.99 -12.20 17.08
CA ILE A 232 11.72 -12.73 16.56
C ILE A 232 10.82 -11.59 16.06
N CYS A 233 10.59 -10.56 16.88
CA CYS A 233 9.78 -9.40 16.49
C CYS A 233 10.35 -8.66 15.27
N SER A 234 11.68 -8.50 15.20
CA SER A 234 12.36 -7.90 14.06
C SER A 234 12.22 -8.74 12.78
N SER A 235 12.23 -10.08 12.90
CA SER A 235 12.00 -10.97 11.75
C SER A 235 10.56 -10.89 11.24
N VAL A 236 9.59 -10.74 12.12
CA VAL A 236 8.18 -10.48 11.77
C VAL A 236 8.08 -9.13 11.03
N GLU A 237 8.69 -8.07 11.55
CA GLU A 237 8.69 -6.75 10.92
C GLU A 237 9.31 -6.80 9.51
N LYS A 238 10.48 -7.44 9.36
CA LYS A 238 11.13 -7.64 8.06
C LYS A 238 10.27 -8.46 7.09
N ARG A 239 9.57 -9.49 7.58
CA ARG A 239 8.69 -10.32 6.76
C ARG A 239 7.49 -9.55 6.25
N PHE A 240 6.90 -8.66 7.04
CA PHE A 240 5.83 -7.77 6.60
C PHE A 240 6.36 -6.64 5.70
N ALA A 241 7.52 -6.06 6.00
CA ALA A 241 8.19 -5.10 5.12
C ALA A 241 8.63 -5.72 3.78
N CYS A 242 9.01 -7.00 3.76
CA CYS A 242 9.26 -7.75 2.52
C CYS A 242 7.96 -8.07 1.77
N ARG A 243 6.83 -8.27 2.49
CA ARG A 243 5.51 -8.42 1.87
C ARG A 243 5.06 -7.13 1.19
N ASP A 244 5.30 -5.97 1.81
CA ASP A 244 5.04 -4.66 1.20
C ASP A 244 6.00 -4.38 0.02
N LYS A 245 7.24 -4.88 0.07
CA LYS A 245 8.19 -4.80 -1.07
C LYS A 245 7.85 -5.77 -2.19
N SER A 246 7.21 -6.91 -1.91
CA SER A 246 6.75 -7.85 -2.95
C SER A 246 5.52 -7.34 -3.70
N LEU A 247 4.79 -6.36 -3.15
CA LEU A 247 3.71 -5.66 -3.86
C LEU A 247 4.25 -4.66 -4.91
N ASN A 248 5.53 -4.28 -4.83
CA ASN A 248 6.21 -3.39 -5.77
C ASN A 248 7.12 -4.11 -6.78
N ARG A 249 7.11 -5.44 -6.81
CA ARG A 249 7.83 -6.19 -7.85
C ARG A 249 6.83 -6.71 -8.88
N HIS A 250 6.58 -5.93 -9.92
CA HIS A 250 6.45 -6.53 -11.24
C HIS A 250 7.69 -7.40 -11.40
N SER A 251 7.52 -8.65 -11.78
CA SER A 251 8.63 -9.54 -12.12
C SER A 251 9.52 -8.80 -13.12
N ASP A 252 10.75 -8.47 -12.73
CA ASP A 252 11.73 -7.85 -13.64
C ASP A 252 12.01 -8.75 -14.86
N ASP A 253 11.56 -10.00 -14.82
CA ASP A 253 11.76 -11.01 -15.87
C ASP A 253 10.99 -10.75 -17.18
N GLU A 254 10.04 -9.79 -17.21
CA GLU A 254 9.33 -9.36 -18.43
C GLU A 254 9.59 -7.90 -18.80
N ILE A 255 10.42 -7.17 -18.05
CA ILE A 255 10.73 -5.78 -18.37
C ILE A 255 11.77 -5.75 -19.48
N SER A 256 11.35 -5.35 -20.68
CA SER A 256 12.28 -5.13 -21.79
C SER A 256 13.30 -4.06 -21.42
N THR A 257 14.59 -4.41 -21.51
CA THR A 257 15.71 -3.48 -21.35
C THR A 257 16.01 -2.69 -22.62
N VAL A 258 15.27 -2.92 -23.70
CA VAL A 258 15.44 -2.22 -24.97
C VAL A 258 14.88 -0.81 -24.86
N LEU A 259 15.76 0.17 -25.02
CA LEU A 259 15.39 1.58 -25.04
C LEU A 259 14.86 1.97 -26.42
N LYS A 260 13.88 2.85 -26.47
CA LYS A 260 13.42 3.49 -27.71
C LYS A 260 14.18 4.80 -27.90
N SER A 261 14.52 5.11 -29.13
CA SER A 261 15.04 6.43 -29.44
C SER A 261 13.92 7.48 -29.40
N VAL A 262 14.25 8.74 -29.14
CA VAL A 262 13.25 9.81 -28.96
C VAL A 262 12.44 10.06 -30.24
N ASP A 263 13.01 9.83 -31.42
CA ASP A 263 12.35 9.97 -32.71
C ASP A 263 11.30 8.88 -32.97
N GLU A 264 11.42 7.70 -32.32
CA GLU A 264 10.40 6.64 -32.34
C GLU A 264 9.17 6.98 -31.47
N ILE A 265 9.30 7.98 -30.61
CA ILE A 265 8.23 8.36 -29.65
C ILE A 265 7.35 9.41 -30.31
N LYS A 266 6.11 9.05 -30.59
CA LYS A 266 5.14 10.00 -31.16
C LYS A 266 4.88 11.14 -30.18
N GLN A 267 5.12 12.37 -30.62
CA GLN A 267 4.76 13.56 -29.86
C GLN A 267 3.23 13.61 -29.64
N GLN A 268 2.81 13.93 -28.42
CA GLN A 268 1.41 14.10 -28.05
C GLN A 268 1.23 15.45 -27.37
N GLU A 269 0.11 16.10 -27.61
CA GLU A 269 -0.29 17.30 -26.88
C GLU A 269 -0.80 16.93 -25.48
N MET A 270 -0.67 17.86 -24.53
CA MET A 270 -1.19 17.64 -23.19
C MET A 270 -2.72 17.70 -23.19
N GLU A 271 -3.34 16.62 -22.78
CA GLU A 271 -4.80 16.55 -22.60
C GLU A 271 -5.21 16.93 -21.17
N TRP A 272 -6.41 17.45 -21.03
CA TRP A 272 -6.95 17.96 -19.78
C TRP A 272 -8.26 17.29 -19.40
N VAL A 273 -8.45 17.08 -18.11
CA VAL A 273 -9.76 16.80 -17.50
C VAL A 273 -10.51 18.13 -17.32
N ILE A 274 -9.80 19.14 -16.79
CA ILE A 274 -10.24 20.53 -16.69
C ILE A 274 -9.09 21.38 -17.24
N GLU A 275 -9.35 22.11 -18.31
CA GLU A 275 -8.35 22.90 -19.05
C GLU A 275 -7.55 23.82 -18.11
N GLY A 276 -6.24 23.73 -18.16
CA GLY A 276 -5.33 24.52 -17.36
C GLY A 276 -5.36 24.27 -15.84
N LEU A 277 -6.15 23.28 -15.34
CA LEU A 277 -6.26 22.96 -13.92
C LEU A 277 -5.95 21.51 -13.59
N ILE A 278 -6.62 20.57 -14.26
CA ILE A 278 -6.46 19.12 -13.99
C ILE A 278 -5.97 18.44 -15.25
N PRO A 279 -4.66 18.15 -15.34
CA PRO A 279 -4.10 17.43 -16.47
C PRO A 279 -4.53 15.95 -16.43
N LYS A 280 -4.79 15.36 -17.61
CA LYS A 280 -5.09 13.94 -17.75
C LYS A 280 -3.91 13.06 -17.34
N ASN A 281 -4.22 11.89 -16.76
CA ASN A 281 -3.27 10.85 -16.42
C ASN A 281 -2.18 11.30 -15.41
N GLN A 282 -2.48 12.32 -14.61
CA GLN A 282 -1.58 12.92 -13.64
C GLN A 282 -2.25 13.08 -12.28
N ILE A 283 -1.46 13.48 -11.29
CA ILE A 283 -1.93 13.79 -9.93
C ILE A 283 -2.14 15.30 -9.83
N THR A 284 -3.35 15.70 -9.44
CA THR A 284 -3.69 17.04 -9.00
C THR A 284 -3.99 17.03 -7.51
N ILE A 285 -3.39 17.92 -6.76
CA ILE A 285 -3.65 18.09 -5.33
C ILE A 285 -4.63 19.23 -5.12
N LEU A 286 -5.67 18.99 -4.32
CA LEU A 286 -6.62 19.99 -3.83
C LEU A 286 -6.40 20.21 -2.34
N ALA A 287 -5.66 21.26 -1.98
CA ALA A 287 -5.25 21.54 -0.61
C ALA A 287 -6.07 22.65 0.04
N GLY A 288 -6.12 22.66 1.35
CA GLY A 288 -6.75 23.72 2.13
C GLY A 288 -6.98 23.33 3.58
N ASP A 289 -7.23 24.29 4.44
CA ASP A 289 -7.51 24.08 5.86
C ASP A 289 -8.80 23.26 6.08
N GLY A 290 -9.01 22.75 7.30
CA GLY A 290 -10.26 22.11 7.66
C GLY A 290 -11.46 23.04 7.48
N GLY A 291 -12.58 22.55 6.94
CA GLY A 291 -13.83 23.31 6.82
C GLY A 291 -13.88 24.37 5.70
N VAL A 292 -12.83 24.54 4.88
CA VAL A 292 -12.82 25.55 3.80
C VAL A 292 -13.69 25.18 2.59
N GLY A 293 -14.23 23.95 2.55
CA GLY A 293 -15.12 23.51 1.48
C GLY A 293 -14.47 22.62 0.40
N LYS A 294 -13.32 21.99 0.67
CA LYS A 294 -12.67 21.05 -0.28
C LYS A 294 -13.63 19.98 -0.77
N THR A 295 -14.36 19.33 0.16
CA THR A 295 -15.34 18.29 -0.16
C THR A 295 -16.45 18.83 -1.07
N SER A 296 -16.93 20.06 -0.86
CA SER A 296 -17.95 20.67 -1.75
C SER A 296 -17.38 20.94 -3.14
N VAL A 297 -16.12 21.38 -3.23
CA VAL A 297 -15.45 21.64 -4.51
C VAL A 297 -15.27 20.37 -5.31
N TRP A 298 -14.69 19.31 -4.71
CA TRP A 298 -14.46 18.07 -5.47
C TRP A 298 -15.77 17.35 -5.80
N ALA A 299 -16.79 17.39 -4.92
CA ALA A 299 -18.10 16.82 -5.21
C ALA A 299 -18.77 17.53 -6.39
N HIS A 300 -18.66 18.87 -6.48
CA HIS A 300 -19.09 19.62 -7.64
C HIS A 300 -18.32 19.25 -8.91
N ILE A 301 -16.98 19.13 -8.81
CA ILE A 301 -16.14 18.67 -9.94
C ILE A 301 -16.61 17.27 -10.41
N ALA A 302 -16.76 16.31 -9.49
CA ALA A 302 -17.23 14.97 -9.82
C ALA A 302 -18.58 14.97 -10.52
N ALA A 303 -19.53 15.74 -9.99
CA ALA A 303 -20.88 15.88 -10.56
C ALA A 303 -20.83 16.43 -11.98
N ARG A 304 -20.10 17.54 -12.20
CA ARG A 304 -20.02 18.17 -13.53
C ARG A 304 -19.25 17.35 -14.54
N LEU A 305 -18.19 16.66 -14.12
CA LEU A 305 -17.47 15.71 -14.98
C LEU A 305 -18.36 14.53 -15.38
N SER A 306 -19.19 14.01 -14.46
CA SER A 306 -20.06 12.87 -14.75
C SER A 306 -21.14 13.16 -15.80
N THR A 307 -21.53 14.40 -15.93
CA THR A 307 -22.54 14.86 -16.92
C THR A 307 -21.92 15.55 -18.14
N GLY A 308 -20.61 15.86 -18.10
CA GLY A 308 -19.95 16.66 -19.14
C GLY A 308 -20.34 18.13 -19.11
N GLN A 309 -21.02 18.60 -18.06
CA GLN A 309 -21.48 19.99 -17.93
C GLN A 309 -20.36 20.93 -17.44
N PRO A 310 -20.49 22.25 -17.71
CA PRO A 310 -19.50 23.23 -17.25
C PRO A 310 -19.44 23.33 -15.73
N LEU A 311 -18.23 23.54 -15.19
CA LEU A 311 -18.00 23.86 -13.79
C LEU A 311 -18.44 25.30 -13.48
N PHE A 312 -18.55 25.63 -12.20
CA PHE A 312 -19.05 26.95 -11.74
C PHE A 312 -18.28 28.16 -12.32
N PHE A 313 -17.05 27.97 -12.77
CA PHE A 313 -16.21 29.01 -13.39
C PHE A 313 -16.09 28.91 -14.92
N GLU A 314 -16.63 27.86 -15.53
CA GLU A 314 -16.64 27.67 -16.97
C GLU A 314 -17.95 28.22 -17.57
N LYS A 315 -17.88 28.86 -18.73
CA LYS A 315 -19.09 29.29 -19.48
C LYS A 315 -19.66 28.17 -20.33
N GLU A 316 -18.76 27.48 -21.03
CA GLU A 316 -19.07 26.37 -21.95
C GLU A 316 -17.99 25.31 -21.84
N THR A 317 -18.31 24.09 -22.23
CA THR A 317 -17.34 22.99 -22.32
C THR A 317 -17.78 22.03 -23.41
N GLY A 318 -16.82 21.47 -24.15
CA GLY A 318 -17.00 20.34 -25.08
C GLY A 318 -16.76 18.98 -24.44
N ARG A 319 -16.69 18.92 -23.11
CA ARG A 319 -16.33 17.73 -22.34
C ARG A 319 -17.39 16.64 -22.49
N LYS A 320 -16.95 15.40 -22.74
CA LYS A 320 -17.82 14.23 -22.67
C LYS A 320 -18.04 13.81 -21.22
N PRO A 321 -19.20 13.21 -20.89
CA PRO A 321 -19.43 12.61 -19.59
C PRO A 321 -18.35 11.58 -19.23
N MET A 322 -17.84 11.63 -18.01
CA MET A 322 -16.75 10.81 -17.48
C MET A 322 -17.23 9.86 -16.39
N ASN A 323 -16.55 8.72 -16.26
CA ASN A 323 -16.75 7.78 -15.16
C ASN A 323 -15.85 8.18 -13.99
N ILE A 324 -16.43 8.40 -12.83
CA ILE A 324 -15.75 8.89 -11.64
C ILE A 324 -15.78 7.80 -10.56
N VAL A 325 -14.65 7.56 -9.93
CA VAL A 325 -14.57 6.81 -8.68
C VAL A 325 -14.10 7.78 -7.59
N TYR A 326 -14.71 7.74 -6.41
CA TYR A 326 -14.18 8.46 -5.27
C TYR A 326 -14.04 7.55 -4.05
N PHE A 327 -13.10 7.89 -3.18
CA PHE A 327 -12.94 7.25 -1.87
C PHE A 327 -12.87 8.34 -0.82
N SER A 328 -13.77 8.27 0.17
CA SER A 328 -13.78 9.17 1.33
C SER A 328 -13.44 8.39 2.59
N GLY A 329 -12.47 8.90 3.35
CA GLY A 329 -12.09 8.37 4.65
C GLY A 329 -12.70 9.13 5.84
N GLU A 330 -13.44 10.23 5.56
CA GLU A 330 -13.98 11.12 6.61
C GLU A 330 -15.50 11.28 6.49
N ASP A 331 -16.01 11.59 5.30
CA ASP A 331 -17.42 11.92 5.10
C ASP A 331 -18.23 10.69 4.63
N PRO A 332 -19.35 10.33 5.29
CA PRO A 332 -20.22 9.24 4.86
C PRO A 332 -20.97 9.61 3.56
N THR A 333 -21.05 8.63 2.66
CA THR A 333 -21.66 8.79 1.33
C THR A 333 -23.14 9.08 1.40
N ASP A 334 -23.88 8.30 2.18
CA ASP A 334 -25.35 8.33 2.29
C ASP A 334 -25.87 9.64 2.91
N VAL A 335 -25.15 10.18 3.90
CA VAL A 335 -25.57 11.37 4.66
C VAL A 335 -25.08 12.67 4.01
N VAL A 336 -23.84 12.69 3.52
CA VAL A 336 -23.18 13.94 3.12
C VAL A 336 -22.89 14.01 1.62
N LEU A 337 -22.16 13.01 1.08
CA LEU A 337 -21.59 13.14 -0.26
C LEU A 337 -22.63 12.99 -1.36
N LYS A 338 -23.55 12.03 -1.21
CA LYS A 338 -24.66 11.82 -2.17
C LYS A 338 -25.47 13.09 -2.35
N LYS A 339 -25.78 13.79 -1.24
CA LYS A 339 -26.52 15.06 -1.28
C LYS A 339 -25.75 16.13 -2.06
N LYS A 340 -24.45 16.33 -1.78
CA LYS A 340 -23.62 17.33 -2.49
C LYS A 340 -23.52 17.06 -4.00
N ILE A 341 -23.41 15.79 -4.38
CA ILE A 341 -23.35 15.37 -5.79
C ILE A 341 -24.69 15.64 -6.49
N LEU A 342 -25.82 15.28 -5.84
CA LEU A 342 -27.17 15.56 -6.37
C LEU A 342 -27.42 17.06 -6.53
N GLU A 343 -27.08 17.87 -5.53
CA GLU A 343 -27.22 19.32 -5.55
C GLU A 343 -26.36 19.98 -6.65
N SER A 344 -25.27 19.33 -7.04
CA SER A 344 -24.42 19.72 -8.16
C SER A 344 -24.84 19.10 -9.50
N GLU A 345 -26.02 18.44 -9.56
CA GLU A 345 -26.62 17.88 -10.77
C GLU A 345 -25.75 16.76 -11.41
N GLY A 346 -25.15 15.89 -10.59
CA GLY A 346 -24.29 14.79 -11.05
C GLY A 346 -25.08 13.57 -11.55
N ASP A 347 -24.51 12.86 -12.53
CA ASP A 347 -25.01 11.56 -12.98
C ASP A 347 -24.52 10.47 -12.01
N MET A 348 -25.42 10.06 -11.10
CA MET A 348 -25.14 9.07 -10.06
C MET A 348 -24.76 7.69 -10.62
N LYS A 349 -25.09 7.38 -11.88
CA LYS A 349 -24.73 6.11 -12.51
C LYS A 349 -23.28 6.06 -12.97
N ARG A 350 -22.64 7.22 -13.09
CA ARG A 350 -21.24 7.37 -13.48
C ARG A 350 -20.30 7.67 -12.32
N ILE A 351 -20.84 7.73 -11.10
CA ILE A 351 -20.07 8.04 -9.89
C ILE A 351 -20.14 6.85 -8.95
N HIS A 352 -18.99 6.23 -8.68
CA HIS A 352 -18.88 5.00 -7.92
C HIS A 352 -17.99 5.19 -6.70
N THR A 353 -18.25 4.42 -5.64
CA THR A 353 -17.45 4.43 -4.41
C THR A 353 -17.53 3.11 -3.66
N ILE A 354 -16.67 2.96 -2.66
CA ILE A 354 -16.83 2.00 -1.56
C ILE A 354 -17.25 2.82 -0.34
N GLU A 355 -18.35 2.46 0.30
CA GLU A 355 -18.92 3.21 1.42
C GLU A 355 -17.99 3.21 2.65
N LEU A 356 -18.07 4.30 3.43
CA LEU A 356 -17.39 4.39 4.70
C LEU A 356 -17.98 3.34 5.67
N GLY A 357 -17.11 2.48 6.23
CA GLY A 357 -17.52 1.34 7.06
C GLY A 357 -17.50 -0.01 6.33
N ASP A 358 -17.42 -0.04 5.01
CA ASP A 358 -17.14 -1.25 4.26
C ASP A 358 -15.65 -1.63 4.43
N GLU A 359 -15.38 -2.85 4.90
CA GLU A 359 -14.02 -3.35 5.15
C GLU A 359 -13.11 -3.25 3.92
N ARG A 360 -13.66 -3.34 2.71
CA ARG A 360 -12.92 -3.20 1.45
C ARG A 360 -12.23 -1.85 1.33
N LEU A 361 -12.77 -0.79 1.94
CA LEU A 361 -12.15 0.54 1.92
C LEU A 361 -10.77 0.53 2.59
N SER A 362 -10.56 -0.33 3.60
CA SER A 362 -9.27 -0.50 4.26
C SER A 362 -8.16 -1.03 3.35
N HIS A 363 -8.53 -1.72 2.25
CA HIS A 363 -7.61 -2.25 1.25
C HIS A 363 -7.28 -1.25 0.13
N VAL A 364 -8.02 -0.14 0.03
CA VAL A 364 -7.71 0.94 -0.91
C VAL A 364 -6.49 1.70 -0.39
N ARG A 365 -5.32 1.42 -0.94
CA ARG A 365 -4.06 2.10 -0.62
C ARG A 365 -3.31 2.43 -1.90
N PHE A 366 -2.56 3.53 -1.90
CA PHE A 366 -1.73 3.93 -3.03
C PHE A 366 -0.72 2.82 -3.36
N GLY A 367 -0.76 2.31 -4.59
CA GLY A 367 0.07 1.19 -5.06
C GLY A 367 -0.42 -0.20 -4.64
N SER A 368 -1.58 -0.35 -3.97
CA SER A 368 -2.14 -1.67 -3.69
C SER A 368 -2.68 -2.32 -4.95
N ARG A 369 -2.55 -3.64 -5.05
CA ARG A 369 -3.15 -4.43 -6.14
C ARG A 369 -4.69 -4.30 -6.14
N PHE A 370 -5.28 -4.09 -4.97
CA PHE A 370 -6.72 -3.90 -4.85
C PHE A 370 -7.18 -2.62 -5.58
N LEU A 371 -6.44 -1.50 -5.41
CA LEU A 371 -6.71 -0.26 -6.15
C LEU A 371 -6.50 -0.47 -7.66
N GLU A 372 -5.46 -1.18 -8.06
CA GLU A 372 -5.20 -1.49 -9.47
C GLU A 372 -6.33 -2.31 -10.08
N ASN A 373 -6.83 -3.34 -9.38
CA ASN A 373 -7.99 -4.13 -9.82
C ASN A 373 -9.25 -3.26 -9.97
N ILE A 374 -9.52 -2.35 -9.02
CA ILE A 374 -10.65 -1.41 -9.14
C ILE A 374 -10.54 -0.57 -10.42
N ILE A 375 -9.34 -0.10 -10.74
CA ILE A 375 -9.10 0.67 -11.97
C ILE A 375 -9.36 -0.19 -13.22
N GLN A 376 -8.89 -1.42 -13.24
CA GLN A 376 -9.08 -2.34 -14.36
C GLN A 376 -10.55 -2.70 -14.59
N ASP A 377 -11.27 -2.99 -13.51
CA ASP A 377 -12.65 -3.48 -13.57
C ASP A 377 -13.64 -2.35 -13.88
N ASN A 378 -13.43 -1.15 -13.33
CA ASN A 378 -14.37 -0.03 -13.44
C ASN A 378 -13.97 1.01 -14.50
N ARG A 379 -12.72 1.00 -14.97
CA ARG A 379 -12.17 1.93 -16.00
C ARG A 379 -12.58 3.38 -15.77
N PRO A 380 -12.28 3.96 -14.60
CA PRO A 380 -12.60 5.35 -14.31
C PRO A 380 -11.73 6.31 -15.12
N ASP A 381 -12.27 7.44 -15.52
CA ASP A 381 -11.51 8.54 -16.09
C ASP A 381 -10.81 9.36 -15.01
N VAL A 382 -11.46 9.49 -13.84
CA VAL A 382 -10.96 10.24 -12.67
C VAL A 382 -11.20 9.46 -11.40
N ILE A 383 -10.17 9.40 -10.53
CA ILE A 383 -10.31 8.91 -9.15
C ILE A 383 -10.04 10.06 -8.17
N ILE A 384 -10.91 10.20 -7.19
CA ILE A 384 -10.82 11.22 -6.14
C ILE A 384 -10.54 10.54 -4.81
N PHE A 385 -9.53 11.03 -4.08
CA PHE A 385 -9.20 10.58 -2.72
C PHE A 385 -9.37 11.72 -1.73
N ASP A 386 -10.17 11.52 -0.69
CA ASP A 386 -10.47 12.51 0.34
C ASP A 386 -10.41 11.92 1.77
N PRO A 387 -9.38 12.24 2.57
CA PRO A 387 -8.13 12.90 2.23
C PRO A 387 -6.98 11.92 1.90
N LEU A 388 -5.85 12.46 1.40
CA LEU A 388 -4.62 11.74 1.09
C LEU A 388 -4.17 10.79 2.20
N GLN A 389 -4.22 11.24 3.46
CA GLN A 389 -3.74 10.51 4.62
C GLN A 389 -4.42 9.15 4.80
N SER A 390 -5.71 9.08 4.49
CA SER A 390 -6.52 7.86 4.65
C SER A 390 -6.13 6.73 3.70
N PHE A 391 -5.40 7.05 2.61
CA PHE A 391 -5.09 6.10 1.53
C PHE A 391 -3.60 5.84 1.34
N LEU A 392 -2.76 6.39 2.20
CA LEU A 392 -1.34 6.07 2.21
C LEU A 392 -1.11 4.60 2.58
N PRO A 393 -0.06 3.96 2.04
CA PRO A 393 0.35 2.63 2.49
C PRO A 393 0.57 2.59 4.00
N ALA A 394 0.31 1.44 4.63
CA ALA A 394 0.55 1.25 6.05
C ALA A 394 2.00 1.65 6.41
N HIS A 395 2.16 2.34 7.55
CA HIS A 395 3.46 2.81 8.05
C HIS A 395 4.15 3.90 7.22
N THR A 396 3.47 4.52 6.25
CA THR A 396 4.02 5.69 5.56
C THR A 396 4.11 6.86 6.52
N ASN A 397 5.32 7.34 6.78
CA ASN A 397 5.54 8.58 7.50
C ASN A 397 5.42 9.76 6.53
N MET A 398 4.43 10.61 6.73
CA MET A 398 4.19 11.79 5.86
C MET A 398 5.36 12.77 5.82
N SER A 399 6.17 12.83 6.89
CA SER A 399 7.38 13.68 6.93
C SER A 399 8.58 13.02 6.24
N ALA A 400 8.52 11.72 5.92
CA ALA A 400 9.59 11.00 5.24
C ALA A 400 9.46 11.15 3.73
N ARG A 401 10.31 12.00 3.14
CA ARG A 401 10.28 12.38 1.73
C ARG A 401 10.24 11.18 0.77
N ASN A 402 11.11 10.20 0.98
CA ASN A 402 11.19 9.02 0.11
C ASN A 402 9.90 8.20 0.13
N GLN A 403 9.28 8.00 1.31
CA GLN A 403 8.05 7.23 1.44
C GLN A 403 6.86 7.91 0.75
N MET A 404 6.76 9.23 0.87
CA MET A 404 5.73 9.99 0.16
C MET A 404 5.93 9.96 -1.35
N ARG A 405 7.20 10.05 -1.79
CA ARG A 405 7.54 9.96 -3.22
C ARG A 405 7.18 8.59 -3.79
N ASP A 406 7.47 7.51 -3.07
CA ASP A 406 7.13 6.14 -3.49
C ASP A 406 5.61 5.94 -3.56
N ALA A 407 4.87 6.38 -2.52
CA ALA A 407 3.42 6.25 -2.48
C ALA A 407 2.73 6.98 -3.65
N LEU A 408 3.11 8.25 -3.90
CA LEU A 408 2.54 9.04 -5.00
C LEU A 408 3.08 8.62 -6.36
N GLY A 409 4.32 8.09 -6.43
CA GLY A 409 4.90 7.52 -7.64
C GLY A 409 4.08 6.36 -8.20
N ASN A 410 3.52 5.53 -7.32
CA ASN A 410 2.62 4.44 -7.69
C ASN A 410 1.35 4.97 -8.37
N LEU A 411 0.76 6.06 -7.88
CA LEU A 411 -0.40 6.67 -8.56
C LEU A 411 -0.04 7.21 -9.94
N LEU A 412 1.14 7.85 -10.10
CA LEU A 412 1.60 8.31 -11.42
C LEU A 412 1.79 7.15 -12.39
N TYR A 413 2.32 6.04 -11.92
CA TYR A 413 2.44 4.83 -12.73
C TYR A 413 1.07 4.32 -13.19
N LEU A 414 0.10 4.17 -12.26
CA LEU A 414 -1.26 3.74 -12.57
C LEU A 414 -1.96 4.73 -13.53
N GLY A 415 -1.75 6.03 -13.33
CA GLY A 415 -2.31 7.08 -14.19
C GLY A 415 -1.89 6.93 -15.64
N ARG A 416 -0.62 6.69 -15.88
CA ARG A 416 -0.09 6.49 -17.23
C ARG A 416 -0.49 5.15 -17.83
N LYS A 417 -0.44 4.08 -17.04
CA LYS A 417 -0.73 2.72 -17.47
C LYS A 417 -2.19 2.55 -17.88
N TYR A 418 -3.12 3.11 -17.10
CA TYR A 418 -4.56 2.93 -17.29
C TYR A 418 -5.29 4.18 -17.79
N GLN A 419 -4.54 5.26 -18.07
CA GLN A 419 -5.08 6.55 -18.53
C GLN A 419 -6.13 7.13 -17.55
N VAL A 420 -5.86 7.04 -16.25
CA VAL A 420 -6.69 7.56 -15.18
C VAL A 420 -6.05 8.78 -14.53
N SER A 421 -6.85 9.78 -14.22
CA SER A 421 -6.41 11.02 -13.55
C SER A 421 -6.75 10.98 -12.08
N PHE A 422 -5.91 11.56 -11.23
CA PHE A 422 -6.12 11.56 -9.78
C PHE A 422 -6.30 12.98 -9.24
N LEU A 423 -7.38 13.18 -8.49
CA LEU A 423 -7.62 14.35 -7.67
C LEU A 423 -7.52 13.95 -6.19
N VAL A 424 -6.51 14.46 -5.49
CA VAL A 424 -6.24 14.05 -4.11
C VAL A 424 -6.35 15.25 -3.20
N THR A 425 -7.23 15.19 -2.20
CA THR A 425 -7.33 16.27 -1.22
C THR A 425 -6.28 16.10 -0.13
N CYS A 426 -5.79 17.23 0.39
CA CYS A 426 -4.93 17.23 1.56
C CYS A 426 -5.19 18.44 2.45
N HIS A 427 -4.87 18.30 3.74
CA HIS A 427 -4.87 19.44 4.66
C HIS A 427 -3.59 20.26 4.52
N THR A 428 -3.69 21.56 4.74
CA THR A 428 -2.52 22.44 4.80
C THR A 428 -1.93 22.46 6.20
N ASN A 429 -0.62 22.69 6.32
CA ASN A 429 -0.05 23.01 7.61
C ASN A 429 -0.31 24.50 7.96
N LYS A 430 -0.45 24.79 9.26
CA LYS A 430 -0.80 26.12 9.77
C LYS A 430 0.44 27.00 10.06
N LYS A 431 1.56 26.84 9.33
CA LYS A 431 2.73 27.67 9.52
C LYS A 431 2.43 29.10 9.08
N PRO A 432 2.55 30.10 9.97
CA PRO A 432 2.34 31.51 9.59
C PRO A 432 3.43 31.95 8.62
N ASN A 433 3.07 32.80 7.64
CA ASN A 433 3.94 33.33 6.58
C ASN A 433 4.63 32.28 5.69
N ALA A 434 4.15 31.04 5.67
CA ALA A 434 4.67 30.00 4.81
C ALA A 434 4.22 30.20 3.36
N GLY A 435 5.14 30.05 2.41
CA GLY A 435 4.81 30.03 0.98
C GLY A 435 3.97 28.82 0.58
N PRO A 436 3.41 28.77 -0.63
CA PRO A 436 2.54 27.70 -1.08
C PRO A 436 3.15 26.30 -0.93
N ARG A 437 4.44 26.13 -1.26
CA ARG A 437 5.17 24.87 -1.11
C ARG A 437 5.30 24.43 0.35
N GLU A 438 5.51 25.36 1.27
CA GLU A 438 5.66 25.07 2.70
C GLU A 438 4.33 24.83 3.40
N ARG A 439 3.24 25.34 2.82
CA ARG A 439 1.86 25.09 3.26
C ARG A 439 1.31 23.77 2.75
N ALA A 440 1.85 23.25 1.64
CA ALA A 440 1.49 21.95 1.14
C ALA A 440 1.91 20.88 2.15
N ALA A 441 0.99 20.38 2.96
CA ALA A 441 1.14 19.33 3.98
C ALA A 441 2.61 18.95 4.37
N ASP A 442 2.84 18.22 5.40
CA ASP A 442 4.13 17.97 6.06
C ASP A 442 5.31 17.49 5.17
N SER A 443 5.08 17.24 3.87
CA SER A 443 6.12 16.83 2.94
C SER A 443 6.19 17.68 1.68
N ALA A 444 7.36 18.28 1.41
CA ALA A 444 7.64 18.97 0.15
C ALA A 444 7.50 18.07 -1.09
N ASP A 445 7.57 16.74 -0.92
CA ASP A 445 7.43 15.80 -2.03
C ASP A 445 5.99 15.70 -2.58
N ILE A 446 4.98 16.00 -1.76
CA ILE A 446 3.58 16.13 -2.23
C ILE A 446 3.52 17.24 -3.28
N TRP A 447 4.14 18.38 -2.97
CA TRP A 447 4.25 19.49 -3.92
C TRP A 447 5.07 19.13 -5.16
N ASP A 448 6.22 18.49 -4.97
CA ASP A 448 7.17 18.23 -6.05
C ASP A 448 6.63 17.20 -7.07
N ILE A 449 5.90 16.17 -6.62
CA ILE A 449 5.33 15.12 -7.48
C ILE A 449 4.07 15.58 -8.21
N ALA A 450 3.18 16.31 -7.54
CA ALA A 450 1.95 16.80 -8.16
C ALA A 450 2.27 17.69 -9.37
N ARG A 451 1.54 17.48 -10.45
CA ARG A 451 1.69 18.29 -11.69
C ARG A 451 0.82 19.53 -11.69
N SER A 452 -0.25 19.51 -10.91
CA SER A 452 -1.09 20.66 -10.60
C SER A 452 -1.36 20.70 -9.10
N PHE A 453 -1.35 21.89 -8.51
CA PHE A 453 -1.60 22.12 -7.11
C PHE A 453 -2.58 23.29 -6.94
N ILE A 454 -3.71 23.01 -6.30
CA ILE A 454 -4.83 23.95 -6.17
C ILE A 454 -5.11 24.16 -4.69
N PHE A 455 -5.16 25.42 -4.24
CA PHE A 455 -5.59 25.76 -2.89
C PHE A 455 -7.05 26.22 -2.87
N VAL A 456 -7.77 25.77 -1.84
CA VAL A 456 -9.08 26.28 -1.47
C VAL A 456 -8.96 26.99 -0.13
N GLY A 457 -9.43 28.21 -0.06
CA GLY A 457 -9.41 29.01 1.17
C GLY A 457 -10.66 29.87 1.34
N VAL A 458 -10.82 30.43 2.54
CA VAL A 458 -11.91 31.36 2.91
C VAL A 458 -11.33 32.74 3.03
N LEU A 459 -11.96 33.70 2.35
CA LEU A 459 -11.62 35.14 2.41
C LEU A 459 -12.35 35.83 3.55
N LYS A 460 -13.67 35.88 3.45
CA LYS A 460 -14.55 36.53 4.42
C LYS A 460 -15.95 35.92 4.33
N ASP A 461 -16.57 35.66 5.46
CA ASP A 461 -17.90 35.05 5.54
C ASP A 461 -18.01 33.76 4.70
N ASP A 462 -18.89 33.78 3.68
CA ASP A 462 -19.06 32.65 2.76
C ASP A 462 -18.23 32.73 1.48
N LEU A 463 -17.46 33.81 1.28
CA LEU A 463 -16.62 33.99 0.10
C LEU A 463 -15.35 33.17 0.22
N ARG A 464 -15.16 32.29 -0.76
CA ARG A 464 -14.02 31.36 -0.89
C ARG A 464 -13.27 31.59 -2.18
N TYR A 465 -12.08 31.07 -2.23
CA TYR A 465 -11.27 31.08 -3.45
C TYR A 465 -10.75 29.69 -3.81
N LEU A 466 -10.51 29.49 -5.09
CA LEU A 466 -9.80 28.36 -5.68
C LEU A 466 -8.62 28.93 -6.46
N SER A 467 -7.40 28.71 -5.97
CA SER A 467 -6.17 29.28 -6.52
C SER A 467 -5.26 28.16 -7.04
N ASN A 468 -4.88 28.23 -8.30
CA ASN A 468 -3.93 27.28 -8.91
C ASN A 468 -2.51 27.78 -8.67
N GLU A 469 -1.80 27.18 -7.70
CA GLU A 469 -0.47 27.62 -7.24
C GLU A 469 0.70 26.94 -7.96
N LYS A 470 0.44 25.81 -8.59
CA LYS A 470 1.43 25.10 -9.42
C LYS A 470 0.75 24.44 -10.60
N ASN A 471 1.35 24.59 -11.76
CA ASN A 471 1.01 23.83 -12.96
C ASN A 471 2.29 23.62 -13.81
N ASN A 472 2.59 22.36 -14.12
CA ASN A 472 3.80 22.04 -14.88
C ASN A 472 3.58 22.06 -16.40
N TYR A 473 2.33 22.20 -16.86
CA TYR A 473 1.95 22.02 -18.26
C TYR A 473 1.25 23.23 -18.87
N ALA A 474 0.82 24.19 -18.05
CA ALA A 474 0.17 25.41 -18.49
C ALA A 474 0.53 26.59 -17.58
N GLU A 475 0.24 27.81 -18.03
CA GLU A 475 0.29 29.00 -17.20
C GLU A 475 -0.71 28.91 -16.06
N LEU A 476 -0.37 29.54 -14.94
CA LEU A 476 -1.24 29.55 -13.76
C LEU A 476 -2.51 30.33 -14.08
N GLN A 477 -3.66 29.67 -13.87
CA GLN A 477 -4.97 30.30 -14.05
C GLN A 477 -5.22 31.39 -13.01
N LYS A 478 -6.11 32.36 -13.32
CA LYS A 478 -6.60 33.32 -12.34
C LYS A 478 -7.27 32.59 -11.18
N THR A 479 -7.25 33.19 -10.00
CA THR A 479 -7.96 32.66 -8.84
C THR A 479 -9.45 32.86 -9.01
N TYR A 480 -10.23 31.78 -8.88
CA TYR A 480 -11.68 31.81 -8.93
C TYR A 480 -12.28 32.08 -7.56
N LEU A 481 -13.18 33.06 -7.48
CA LEU A 481 -13.94 33.42 -6.28
C LEU A 481 -15.31 32.74 -6.34
N PHE A 482 -15.73 32.13 -5.23
CA PHE A 482 -17.02 31.44 -5.15
C PHE A 482 -17.60 31.47 -3.74
N SER A 483 -18.90 31.22 -3.63
CA SER A 483 -19.57 30.92 -2.36
C SER A 483 -20.13 29.49 -2.37
N VAL A 484 -20.22 28.90 -1.17
CA VAL A 484 -20.89 27.62 -0.96
C VAL A 484 -22.22 27.90 -0.28
N GLY A 485 -23.27 28.07 -1.06
CA GLY A 485 -24.63 28.21 -0.56
C GLY A 485 -25.19 26.91 0.02
N LYS A 486 -26.45 26.93 0.46
CA LYS A 486 -27.09 25.73 1.02
C LYS A 486 -27.08 24.54 0.04
N ASN A 487 -27.13 24.81 -1.27
CA ASN A 487 -27.34 23.77 -2.28
C ASN A 487 -26.45 23.86 -3.52
N LYS A 488 -25.67 24.93 -3.73
CA LYS A 488 -24.81 25.07 -4.93
C LYS A 488 -23.54 25.86 -4.64
N ILE A 489 -22.51 25.58 -5.42
CA ILE A 489 -21.35 26.46 -5.56
C ILE A 489 -21.72 27.55 -6.56
N GLU A 490 -21.58 28.82 -6.17
CA GLU A 490 -21.86 29.98 -7.01
C GLU A 490 -20.59 30.74 -7.35
N PHE A 491 -20.36 30.99 -8.62
CA PHE A 491 -19.26 31.83 -9.09
C PHE A 491 -19.45 33.28 -8.66
N LYS A 492 -18.43 33.92 -8.10
CA LYS A 492 -18.44 35.31 -7.62
C LYS A 492 -17.44 36.20 -8.34
N GLY A 493 -16.60 35.63 -9.22
CA GLY A 493 -15.63 36.39 -10.01
C GLY A 493 -14.25 35.78 -10.05
N VAL A 494 -13.28 36.53 -10.52
CA VAL A 494 -11.87 36.18 -10.60
C VAL A 494 -10.99 37.20 -9.91
N SER A 495 -9.81 36.78 -9.47
CA SER A 495 -8.80 37.63 -8.86
C SER A 495 -7.42 37.29 -9.40
N ASP A 496 -6.55 38.29 -9.52
CA ASP A 496 -5.14 38.11 -9.81
C ASP A 496 -4.32 37.73 -8.56
N LYS A 497 -4.89 37.93 -7.37
CA LYS A 497 -4.30 37.54 -6.09
C LYS A 497 -4.28 36.03 -5.97
N ARG A 498 -3.21 35.54 -5.33
CA ARG A 498 -2.96 34.11 -5.06
C ARG A 498 -3.25 33.76 -3.61
N ASP A 499 -3.18 32.47 -3.27
CA ASP A 499 -3.34 31.98 -1.89
C ASP A 499 -2.45 32.74 -0.91
N PHE A 500 -1.17 32.95 -1.24
CA PHE A 500 -0.23 33.67 -0.38
C PHE A 500 -0.66 35.13 -0.11
N ASP A 501 -1.17 35.81 -1.10
CA ASP A 501 -1.64 37.20 -0.95
C ASP A 501 -2.83 37.27 0.01
N PHE A 502 -3.80 36.37 -0.14
CA PHE A 502 -4.96 36.31 0.73
C PHE A 502 -4.60 35.94 2.17
N GLN A 503 -3.64 35.01 2.36
CA GLN A 503 -3.15 34.68 3.70
C GLN A 503 -2.48 35.87 4.37
N ASN A 504 -1.65 36.63 3.64
CA ASN A 504 -1.00 37.82 4.16
C ASN A 504 -2.00 38.91 4.53
N GLU A 505 -3.03 39.11 3.71
CA GLU A 505 -4.10 40.05 4.02
C GLU A 505 -4.87 39.65 5.28
N LYS A 506 -5.19 38.37 5.42
CA LYS A 506 -5.83 37.82 6.62
C LYS A 506 -5.00 38.05 7.88
N LEU A 507 -3.69 37.83 7.81
CA LEU A 507 -2.78 38.08 8.93
C LEU A 507 -2.67 39.54 9.28
N LYS A 508 -2.63 40.46 8.29
CA LYS A 508 -2.62 41.90 8.51
C LYS A 508 -3.92 42.35 9.19
N ASN A 509 -5.07 41.87 8.73
CA ASN A 509 -6.37 42.23 9.30
C ASN A 509 -6.50 41.73 10.75
N GLN A 510 -6.06 40.50 11.04
CA GLN A 510 -6.04 39.93 12.40
C GLN A 510 -5.15 40.76 13.35
N ARG A 511 -3.96 41.21 12.90
CA ARG A 511 -3.11 42.11 13.69
C ARG A 511 -3.77 43.44 13.97
N ASN A 512 -4.39 44.03 12.96
CA ASN A 512 -5.11 45.32 13.11
C ASN A 512 -6.32 45.18 14.06
N GLU A 513 -7.11 44.12 13.94
CA GLU A 513 -8.23 43.82 14.85
C GLU A 513 -7.76 43.61 16.29
N SER A 514 -6.66 42.87 16.48
CA SER A 514 -6.03 42.67 17.79
C SER A 514 -5.55 43.99 18.40
N SER A 515 -4.87 44.83 17.61
CA SER A 515 -4.41 46.16 18.05
C SER A 515 -5.57 47.06 18.39
N LEU A 516 -6.65 47.06 17.60
CA LEU A 516 -7.84 47.82 17.87
C LEU A 516 -8.58 47.36 19.13
N SER A 517 -8.64 46.03 19.37
CA SER A 517 -9.22 45.47 20.59
C SER A 517 -8.44 45.89 21.85
N LEU A 518 -7.12 45.81 21.81
CA LEU A 518 -6.25 46.25 22.89
C LEU A 518 -6.38 47.77 23.12
N ALA A 519 -6.39 48.57 22.06
CA ALA A 519 -6.57 50.01 22.18
C ALA A 519 -7.93 50.38 22.83
N LYS A 520 -9.00 49.64 22.48
CA LYS A 520 -10.31 49.81 23.13
C LYS A 520 -10.28 49.47 24.61
N GLU A 521 -9.62 48.39 25.00
CA GLU A 521 -9.46 48.02 26.42
C GLU A 521 -8.69 49.08 27.20
N ASP A 522 -7.59 49.60 26.62
CA ASP A 522 -6.80 50.66 27.21
C ASP A 522 -7.59 51.95 27.35
N ILE A 523 -8.38 52.35 26.34
CA ILE A 523 -9.30 53.53 26.42
C ILE A 523 -10.32 53.31 27.53
N LEU A 524 -10.97 52.14 27.59
CA LEU A 524 -11.93 51.85 28.65
C LEU A 524 -11.30 51.87 30.05
N SER A 525 -10.06 51.42 30.17
CA SER A 525 -9.30 51.46 31.43
C SER A 525 -9.01 52.92 31.86
N LEU A 526 -8.62 53.77 30.91
CA LEU A 526 -8.38 55.20 31.17
C LEU A 526 -9.67 55.93 31.60
N LEU A 527 -10.82 55.60 30.99
CA LEU A 527 -12.13 56.20 31.28
C LEU A 527 -12.76 55.68 32.57
N LYS A 528 -12.30 54.60 33.17
CA LYS A 528 -12.75 54.11 34.49
C LYS A 528 -12.49 55.11 35.61
N ASN A 529 -11.52 55.99 35.48
CA ASN A 529 -11.14 56.99 36.44
C ASN A 529 -11.85 58.37 36.23
N GLY A 530 -12.86 58.42 35.34
CA GLY A 530 -13.64 59.61 35.03
C GLY A 530 -13.45 60.10 33.61
N GLU A 531 -14.16 61.22 33.26
CA GLU A 531 -14.06 61.80 31.93
C GLU A 531 -12.66 62.36 31.64
N GLN A 532 -12.12 62.07 30.49
CA GLN A 532 -10.82 62.56 30.01
C GLN A 532 -10.96 63.24 28.66
N ARG A 533 -10.10 64.25 28.39
CA ARG A 533 -10.09 64.93 27.09
C ARG A 533 -9.55 63.94 26.02
N SER A 534 -10.21 63.90 24.88
CA SER A 534 -9.84 63.06 23.74
C SER A 534 -8.35 63.16 23.38
N LYS A 535 -7.78 64.37 23.43
CA LYS A 535 -6.39 64.67 23.12
C LYS A 535 -5.40 64.02 24.12
N ASP A 536 -5.79 63.91 25.39
CA ASP A 536 -4.96 63.27 26.44
C ASP A 536 -4.96 61.76 26.29
N ILE A 537 -6.10 61.15 25.98
CA ILE A 537 -6.21 59.72 25.65
C ILE A 537 -5.34 59.41 24.44
N GLU A 538 -5.43 60.24 23.38
CA GLU A 538 -4.64 60.04 22.15
C GLU A 538 -3.12 60.12 22.43
N ASN A 539 -2.66 61.01 23.28
CA ASN A 539 -1.26 61.14 23.67
C ASN A 539 -0.79 59.92 24.47
N VAL A 540 -1.61 59.41 25.39
CA VAL A 540 -1.30 58.19 26.15
C VAL A 540 -1.19 56.97 25.22
N LEU A 541 -2.16 56.79 24.30
CA LEU A 541 -2.17 55.70 23.35
C LEU A 541 -0.94 55.74 22.41
N ARG A 542 -0.55 56.93 21.95
CA ARG A 542 0.69 57.11 21.17
C ARG A 542 1.93 56.77 21.97
N GLY A 543 1.95 57.11 23.27
CA GLY A 543 3.05 56.82 24.17
C GLY A 543 3.27 55.31 24.41
N VAL A 544 2.20 54.49 24.31
CA VAL A 544 2.26 53.03 24.40
C VAL A 544 2.36 52.35 23.05
N GLY A 545 2.51 53.13 21.94
CA GLY A 545 2.88 52.57 20.62
C GLY A 545 1.72 52.41 19.63
N TYR A 546 0.51 52.89 19.93
CA TYR A 546 -0.58 52.87 18.94
C TYR A 546 -0.39 53.99 17.90
N THR A 547 -0.74 53.69 16.65
CA THR A 547 -0.73 54.67 15.57
C THR A 547 -2.10 55.35 15.41
N PRO A 548 -2.20 56.56 14.81
CA PRO A 548 -3.47 57.25 14.61
C PRO A 548 -4.51 56.49 13.77
N SER A 549 -4.10 55.42 13.12
CA SER A 549 -4.98 54.55 12.31
C SER A 549 -5.61 53.38 13.09
N VAL A 550 -5.30 53.27 14.36
CA VAL A 550 -5.88 52.33 15.33
C VAL A 550 -6.82 53.11 16.24
#